data_3b8d774cafc3542380d23bb9ce355bad
#
_entry.id   3b8d774cafc3542380d23bb9ce355bad
#
_cell.length_a   1.000
_cell.length_b   1.000
_cell.length_c   1.000
_cell.angle_alpha   90.00
_cell.angle_beta   90.00
_cell.angle_gamma   90.00
#
_symmetry.space_group_name_H-M   'P 1'
#
loop_
_entity.id
_entity.type
_entity.pdbx_description
1 polymer ?
#
loop_
_entity_poly.entity_id
_entity_poly.type
_entity_poly.pdbx_seq_one_letter_code
_entity_poly.pdbx_strand_id
1 'polypeptide(L)'
;MLATEKTRNTGWFENGVRTKGGEALPGAVADERWYVLWTHSNSEQFVHNQLAAKGFQLFLPTIEAWSRRGGVRALARVPMFSGYLFLRHVMDKAGYIEVCNTRGLVRVLGERWDQLEVMPDGEIEAIRKVLGTRLPILPYPYLRDGQRVRITRGPLVDVEGILVRGNPNKGLLVISVDLLRRSVAVQIDCTLVEAA
;
A
#
# COMPACT_ATOMS: atom_id res chain seq x y z
N MET A 1 26.73 -10.21 72.94
CA MET A 1 26.13 -11.55 72.75
C MET A 1 25.69 -11.68 71.32
N LEU A 2 26.42 -12.54 70.66
CA LEU A 2 26.06 -13.47 69.62
C LEU A 2 25.53 -12.75 68.31
N ALA A 3 26.34 -12.64 67.32
CA ALA A 3 26.92 -13.65 66.41
C ALA A 3 25.99 -13.96 65.23
N THR A 4 26.56 -13.68 64.08
CA THR A 4 26.69 -14.57 62.93
C THR A 4 25.41 -14.68 62.08
N GLU A 5 25.39 -14.63 60.76
CA GLU A 5 26.30 -15.30 59.87
C GLU A 5 26.11 -14.77 58.42
N LYS A 6 27.19 -14.67 57.80
CA LYS A 6 27.48 -14.38 56.42
C LYS A 6 27.28 -15.66 55.62
N THR A 7 26.49 -15.64 54.57
CA THR A 7 26.62 -16.69 53.55
C THR A 7 26.78 -16.09 52.16
N ARG A 8 28.00 -16.16 51.68
CA ARG A 8 28.37 -16.08 50.27
C ARG A 8 27.83 -17.34 49.61
N ASN A 9 27.32 -17.21 48.42
CA ASN A 9 27.36 -18.32 47.47
C ASN A 9 27.95 -17.83 46.17
N THR A 10 29.15 -18.32 45.96
CA THR A 10 29.97 -18.21 44.73
C THR A 10 29.71 -19.42 43.85
N GLY A 11 29.78 -19.17 42.54
CA GLY A 11 30.05 -20.18 41.53
C GLY A 11 28.78 -20.79 40.94
N TRP A 12 28.66 -21.01 39.67
CA TRP A 12 29.64 -21.65 38.79
C TRP A 12 29.42 -21.17 37.34
N PHE A 13 30.52 -20.85 36.72
CA PHE A 13 30.70 -20.96 35.28
C PHE A 13 30.73 -22.44 34.87
N GLU A 14 30.17 -22.77 33.76
CA GLU A 14 30.49 -23.75 32.72
C GLU A 14 29.21 -24.33 32.11
N ASN A 15 28.92 -24.10 30.88
CA ASN A 15 29.41 -24.84 29.74
C ASN A 15 28.90 -24.19 28.47
N GLY A 16 29.84 -23.89 27.59
CA GLY A 16 29.57 -23.52 26.24
C GLY A 16 28.91 -24.65 25.46
N VAL A 17 27.76 -24.35 24.90
CA VAL A 17 27.25 -25.07 23.75
C VAL A 17 27.09 -24.04 22.64
N ARG A 18 28.06 -24.06 21.71
CA ARG A 18 27.88 -23.50 20.39
C ARG A 18 26.78 -24.32 19.69
N THR A 19 25.59 -23.82 19.62
CA THR A 19 24.61 -24.31 18.65
C THR A 19 24.83 -23.55 17.34
N LYS A 20 25.57 -24.19 16.45
CA LYS A 20 25.46 -23.97 15.01
C LYS A 20 24.07 -24.41 14.59
N GLY A 21 23.42 -23.61 13.77
CA GLY A 21 22.20 -23.99 13.09
C GLY A 21 20.97 -23.30 13.69
N GLY A 22 20.68 -22.08 13.21
CA GLY A 22 19.35 -21.52 13.31
C GLY A 22 18.42 -22.33 12.44
N GLU A 23 17.85 -23.40 12.97
CA GLU A 23 16.66 -24.03 12.38
C GLU A 23 15.53 -23.01 12.48
N ALA A 24 15.16 -22.46 11.33
CA ALA A 24 13.92 -21.72 11.16
C ALA A 24 12.77 -22.63 11.61
N LEU A 25 12.00 -22.20 12.57
CA LEU A 25 10.79 -22.88 13.01
C LEU A 25 9.90 -23.09 11.78
N PRO A 26 9.46 -24.31 11.45
CA PRO A 26 8.55 -24.56 10.34
C PRO A 26 7.15 -24.10 10.79
N GLY A 27 6.67 -22.97 10.27
CA GLY A 27 5.31 -22.52 10.54
C GLY A 27 5.04 -21.03 10.48
N ALA A 28 6.02 -20.17 10.31
CA ALA A 28 5.73 -18.79 9.93
C ALA A 28 5.36 -18.80 8.44
N VAL A 29 4.06 -18.76 8.14
CA VAL A 29 3.59 -18.38 6.81
C VAL A 29 4.19 -17.00 6.57
N ALA A 30 5.18 -16.94 5.69
CA ALA A 30 5.83 -15.70 5.36
C ALA A 30 4.75 -14.74 4.83
N ASP A 31 4.52 -13.66 5.58
CA ASP A 31 3.37 -12.77 5.40
C ASP A 31 3.60 -11.91 4.15
N GLU A 32 2.84 -12.22 3.09
CA GLU A 32 2.86 -11.40 1.88
C GLU A 32 2.27 -10.04 2.18
N ARG A 33 3.01 -9.00 1.87
CA ARG A 33 2.62 -7.60 2.10
C ARG A 33 2.60 -6.81 0.81
N TRP A 34 1.83 -5.73 0.81
CA TRP A 34 1.81 -4.78 -0.29
C TRP A 34 2.89 -3.72 -0.10
N TYR A 35 3.75 -3.61 -1.10
CA TYR A 35 4.78 -2.59 -1.19
C TYR A 35 4.47 -1.63 -2.33
N VAL A 36 4.94 -0.40 -2.21
CA VAL A 36 4.75 0.63 -3.22
C VAL A 36 6.02 0.81 -4.03
N LEU A 37 5.88 0.72 -5.32
CA LEU A 37 6.93 0.96 -6.30
C LEU A 37 6.76 2.34 -6.90
N TRP A 38 7.80 3.17 -6.82
CA TRP A 38 7.86 4.45 -7.49
C TRP A 38 8.65 4.32 -8.79
N THR A 39 8.04 4.75 -9.90
CA THR A 39 8.59 4.63 -11.25
C THR A 39 8.89 6.01 -11.85
N HIS A 40 9.68 6.02 -12.90
CA HIS A 40 9.74 7.18 -13.78
C HIS A 40 8.39 7.45 -14.40
N SER A 41 8.12 8.71 -14.77
CA SER A 41 6.86 9.11 -15.39
C SER A 41 6.58 8.28 -16.66
N ASN A 42 5.34 7.81 -16.78
CA ASN A 42 4.87 6.94 -17.87
C ASN A 42 5.61 5.61 -18.00
N SER A 43 6.29 5.15 -16.96
CA SER A 43 6.98 3.85 -16.95
C SER A 43 6.22 2.79 -16.16
N GLU A 44 5.07 3.10 -15.59
CA GLU A 44 4.31 2.22 -14.71
C GLU A 44 3.96 0.90 -15.39
N GLN A 45 3.42 0.95 -16.61
CA GLN A 45 3.07 -0.24 -17.38
C GLN A 45 4.32 -1.03 -17.82
N PHE A 46 5.39 -0.35 -18.13
CA PHE A 46 6.64 -0.98 -18.53
C PHE A 46 7.28 -1.75 -17.35
N VAL A 47 7.33 -1.13 -16.16
CA VAL A 47 7.81 -1.78 -14.93
C VAL A 47 6.90 -2.95 -14.55
N HIS A 48 5.58 -2.74 -14.62
CA HIS A 48 4.60 -3.80 -14.37
C HIS A 48 4.87 -5.03 -15.24
N ASN A 49 5.03 -4.85 -16.56
CA ASN A 49 5.22 -5.97 -17.49
C ASN A 49 6.54 -6.72 -17.22
N GLN A 50 7.62 -6.01 -16.88
CA GLN A 50 8.91 -6.63 -16.59
C GLN A 50 8.85 -7.47 -15.31
N LEU A 51 8.25 -6.96 -14.24
CA LEU A 51 8.13 -7.68 -12.97
C LEU A 51 7.12 -8.82 -13.06
N ALA A 52 6.00 -8.64 -13.78
CA ALA A 52 5.04 -9.71 -14.03
C ALA A 52 5.66 -10.88 -14.79
N ALA A 53 6.52 -10.61 -15.78
CA ALA A 53 7.26 -11.63 -16.51
C ALA A 53 8.23 -12.43 -15.62
N LYS A 54 8.65 -11.86 -14.49
CA LYS A 54 9.47 -12.53 -13.47
C LYS A 54 8.65 -13.27 -12.41
N GLY A 55 7.32 -13.26 -12.52
CA GLY A 55 6.42 -13.95 -11.60
C GLY A 55 5.97 -13.14 -10.37
N PHE A 56 6.32 -11.86 -10.30
CA PHE A 56 5.84 -11.01 -9.20
C PHE A 56 4.34 -10.70 -9.33
N GLN A 57 3.63 -10.69 -8.21
CA GLN A 57 2.23 -10.27 -8.14
C GLN A 57 2.13 -8.76 -8.04
N LEU A 58 1.53 -8.13 -9.05
CA LEU A 58 1.46 -6.68 -9.19
C LEU A 58 0.03 -6.19 -9.29
N PHE A 59 -0.19 -4.96 -8.85
CA PHE A 59 -1.43 -4.25 -9.00
C PHE A 59 -1.15 -2.84 -9.52
N LEU A 60 -1.55 -2.57 -10.76
CA LEU A 60 -1.50 -1.26 -11.39
C LEU A 60 -2.94 -0.77 -11.60
N PRO A 61 -3.49 0.00 -10.65
CA PRO A 61 -4.82 0.56 -10.80
C PRO A 61 -4.86 1.56 -11.95
N THR A 62 -5.76 1.35 -12.90
CA THR A 62 -5.94 2.24 -14.06
C THR A 62 -7.36 2.74 -14.15
N ILE A 63 -7.51 3.99 -14.57
CA ILE A 63 -8.79 4.64 -14.81
C ILE A 63 -8.89 5.11 -16.27
N GLU A 64 -10.10 5.30 -16.75
CA GLU A 64 -10.33 5.95 -18.04
C GLU A 64 -10.33 7.47 -17.84
N ALA A 65 -9.45 8.15 -18.54
CA ALA A 65 -9.35 9.60 -18.50
C ALA A 65 -9.15 10.18 -19.91
N TRP A 66 -9.64 11.40 -20.10
CA TRP A 66 -9.38 12.14 -21.33
C TRP A 66 -7.91 12.54 -21.39
N SER A 67 -7.21 12.01 -22.37
CA SER A 67 -5.80 12.34 -22.65
C SER A 67 -5.68 13.08 -23.98
N ARG A 68 -4.72 14.00 -24.06
CA ARG A 68 -4.32 14.62 -25.33
C ARG A 68 -3.03 13.97 -25.80
N ARG A 69 -3.09 13.33 -26.96
CA ARG A 69 -1.92 12.78 -27.62
C ARG A 69 -1.88 13.31 -29.05
N GLY A 70 -0.80 14.01 -29.43
CA GLY A 70 -0.68 14.59 -30.74
C GLY A 70 -1.79 15.62 -31.11
N GLY A 71 -2.33 16.35 -30.14
CA GLY A 71 -3.41 17.31 -30.34
C GLY A 71 -4.83 16.74 -30.35
N VAL A 72 -4.98 15.41 -30.43
CA VAL A 72 -6.28 14.72 -30.42
C VAL A 72 -6.66 14.33 -28.98
N ARG A 73 -7.91 14.63 -28.59
CA ARG A 73 -8.51 14.14 -27.35
C ARG A 73 -9.01 12.72 -27.56
N ALA A 74 -8.51 11.79 -26.80
CA ALA A 74 -8.97 10.41 -26.76
C ALA A 74 -9.16 9.93 -25.33
N LEU A 75 -10.12 9.04 -25.13
CA LEU A 75 -10.26 8.33 -23.88
C LEU A 75 -9.13 7.30 -23.80
N ALA A 76 -8.33 7.35 -22.76
CA ALA A 76 -7.19 6.48 -22.57
C ALA A 76 -7.19 5.90 -21.16
N ARG A 77 -6.71 4.66 -21.03
CA ARG A 77 -6.40 4.07 -19.72
C ARG A 77 -5.11 4.68 -19.20
N VAL A 78 -5.21 5.32 -18.05
CA VAL A 78 -4.06 5.94 -17.36
C VAL A 78 -3.94 5.39 -15.95
N PRO A 79 -2.73 5.35 -15.37
CA PRO A 79 -2.57 4.99 -13.97
C PRO A 79 -3.41 5.92 -13.08
N MET A 80 -4.14 5.32 -12.13
CA MET A 80 -4.92 6.06 -11.13
C MET A 80 -4.00 6.93 -10.26
N PHE A 81 -2.82 6.40 -9.94
CA PHE A 81 -1.75 7.09 -9.21
C PHE A 81 -0.50 7.15 -10.10
N SER A 82 -0.35 8.26 -10.79
CA SER A 82 0.77 8.47 -11.72
C SER A 82 2.12 8.33 -11.03
N GLY A 83 2.99 7.48 -11.56
CA GLY A 83 4.30 7.17 -11.02
C GLY A 83 4.32 6.03 -10.01
N TYR A 84 3.18 5.40 -9.71
CA TYR A 84 3.11 4.36 -8.68
C TYR A 84 2.41 3.10 -9.16
N LEU A 85 2.90 1.95 -8.68
CA LEU A 85 2.21 0.66 -8.74
C LEU A 85 2.50 -0.13 -7.46
N PHE A 86 1.75 -1.19 -7.24
CA PHE A 86 1.80 -1.98 -6.01
C PHE A 86 2.32 -3.38 -6.30
N LEU A 87 3.17 -3.86 -5.41
CA LEU A 87 3.76 -5.20 -5.44
C LEU A 87 3.32 -5.96 -4.20
N ARG A 88 2.75 -7.15 -4.37
CA ARG A 88 2.50 -8.09 -3.28
C ARG A 88 3.60 -9.15 -3.26
N HIS A 89 4.31 -9.23 -2.16
CA HIS A 89 5.43 -10.16 -2.05
C HIS A 89 5.82 -10.41 -0.59
N VAL A 90 6.51 -11.53 -0.36
CA VAL A 90 7.31 -11.77 0.85
C VAL A 90 8.69 -11.18 0.57
N MET A 91 8.91 -9.93 1.02
CA MET A 91 10.13 -9.23 0.65
C MET A 91 11.32 -9.73 1.46
N ASP A 92 12.28 -10.32 0.76
CA ASP A 92 13.60 -10.59 1.26
C ASP A 92 14.64 -9.73 0.52
N LYS A 93 15.90 -9.83 0.91
CA LYS A 93 16.98 -9.04 0.30
C LYS A 93 17.17 -9.38 -1.19
N ALA A 94 16.99 -10.64 -1.57
CA ALA A 94 17.16 -11.07 -2.95
C ALA A 94 16.03 -10.53 -3.84
N GLY A 95 14.78 -10.67 -3.40
CA GLY A 95 13.61 -10.11 -4.07
C GLY A 95 13.68 -8.58 -4.18
N TYR A 96 14.13 -7.90 -3.12
CA TYR A 96 14.35 -6.45 -3.15
C TYR A 96 15.35 -6.04 -4.24
N ILE A 97 16.52 -6.72 -4.32
CA ILE A 97 17.54 -6.45 -5.34
C ILE A 97 16.98 -6.71 -6.73
N GLU A 98 16.26 -7.81 -6.91
CA GLU A 98 15.65 -8.15 -8.19
C GLU A 98 14.62 -7.11 -8.66
N VAL A 99 13.78 -6.64 -7.74
CA VAL A 99 12.83 -5.56 -8.00
C VAL A 99 13.56 -4.27 -8.36
N CYS A 100 14.57 -3.87 -7.57
CA CYS A 100 15.32 -2.63 -7.80
C CYS A 100 16.10 -2.60 -9.12
N ASN A 101 16.50 -3.76 -9.65
CA ASN A 101 17.17 -3.87 -10.95
C ASN A 101 16.23 -3.72 -12.15
N THR A 102 14.93 -3.45 -11.91
CA THR A 102 13.95 -3.28 -12.99
C THR A 102 14.09 -1.91 -13.64
N ARG A 103 14.28 -1.91 -14.97
CA ARG A 103 14.41 -0.66 -15.72
C ARG A 103 13.11 0.16 -15.65
N GLY A 104 13.23 1.44 -15.34
CA GLY A 104 12.10 2.36 -15.19
C GLY A 104 11.57 2.46 -13.76
N LEU A 105 12.03 1.61 -12.84
CA LEU A 105 11.81 1.77 -11.42
C LEU A 105 12.77 2.85 -10.87
N VAL A 106 12.26 3.72 -9.99
CA VAL A 106 13.07 4.67 -9.23
C VAL A 106 13.49 4.04 -7.92
N ARG A 107 12.51 3.52 -7.15
CA ARG A 107 12.74 2.80 -5.89
C ARG A 107 11.47 2.10 -5.40
N VAL A 108 11.64 1.18 -4.45
CA VAL A 108 10.57 0.75 -3.53
C VAL A 108 10.47 1.77 -2.41
N LEU A 109 9.28 2.16 -1.98
CA LEU A 109 9.13 3.13 -0.88
C LEU A 109 9.59 2.51 0.44
N GLY A 110 10.26 3.32 1.24
CA GLY A 110 10.91 2.94 2.49
C GLY A 110 12.36 3.39 2.53
N GLU A 111 13.03 3.16 3.64
CA GLU A 111 14.42 3.60 3.83
C GLU A 111 15.42 2.55 3.32
N ARG A 112 15.18 1.29 3.64
CA ARG A 112 16.05 0.16 3.31
C ARG A 112 15.20 -1.08 3.00
N TRP A 113 15.84 -2.14 2.48
CA TRP A 113 15.16 -3.39 2.13
C TRP A 113 14.42 -4.08 3.30
N ASP A 114 14.88 -3.86 4.54
CA ASP A 114 14.31 -4.37 5.79
C ASP A 114 13.38 -3.36 6.50
N GLN A 115 13.25 -2.16 5.96
CA GLN A 115 12.42 -1.05 6.45
C GLN A 115 11.61 -0.43 5.32
N LEU A 116 10.89 -1.28 4.60
CA LEU A 116 10.02 -0.84 3.52
C LEU A 116 8.66 -0.41 4.06
N GLU A 117 8.11 0.59 3.42
CA GLU A 117 6.76 1.04 3.69
C GLU A 117 5.76 0.01 3.17
N VAL A 118 4.89 -0.43 4.07
CA VAL A 118 3.84 -1.40 3.79
C VAL A 118 2.51 -0.70 3.64
N MET A 119 1.81 -0.99 2.55
CA MET A 119 0.47 -0.49 2.33
C MET A 119 -0.55 -1.43 2.96
N PRO A 120 -1.49 -0.92 3.76
CA PRO A 120 -2.54 -1.75 4.37
C PRO A 120 -3.41 -2.44 3.31
N ASP A 121 -3.79 -3.70 3.55
CA ASP A 121 -4.71 -4.44 2.67
C ASP A 121 -6.03 -3.71 2.46
N GLY A 122 -6.54 -3.04 3.50
CA GLY A 122 -7.77 -2.26 3.43
C GLY A 122 -7.74 -1.13 2.41
N GLU A 123 -6.59 -0.46 2.25
CA GLU A 123 -6.43 0.60 1.23
C GLU A 123 -6.42 0.00 -0.18
N ILE A 124 -5.76 -1.13 -0.38
CA ILE A 124 -5.78 -1.86 -1.67
C ILE A 124 -7.19 -2.30 -2.01
N GLU A 125 -7.93 -2.84 -1.04
CA GLU A 125 -9.31 -3.28 -1.25
C GLU A 125 -10.25 -2.08 -1.52
N ALA A 126 -10.06 -0.95 -0.87
CA ALA A 126 -10.80 0.27 -1.18
C ALA A 126 -10.56 0.71 -2.63
N ILE A 127 -9.31 0.72 -3.10
CA ILE A 127 -8.97 1.02 -4.49
C ILE A 127 -9.64 0.02 -5.44
N ARG A 128 -9.60 -1.28 -5.14
CA ARG A 128 -10.25 -2.32 -5.96
C ARG A 128 -11.75 -2.14 -6.04
N LYS A 129 -12.40 -1.85 -4.92
CA LYS A 129 -13.84 -1.57 -4.86
C LYS A 129 -14.20 -0.38 -5.76
N VAL A 130 -13.43 0.72 -5.66
CA VAL A 130 -13.63 1.91 -6.49
C VAL A 130 -13.49 1.58 -7.98
N LEU A 131 -12.45 0.83 -8.37
CA LEU A 131 -12.24 0.42 -9.76
C LEU A 131 -13.33 -0.53 -10.27
N GLY A 132 -13.90 -1.35 -9.39
CA GLY A 132 -15.02 -2.24 -9.71
C GLY A 132 -16.36 -1.52 -9.93
N THR A 133 -16.45 -0.24 -9.61
CA THR A 133 -17.64 0.57 -9.85
C THR A 133 -17.65 1.13 -11.26
N ARG A 134 -18.84 1.49 -11.75
CA ARG A 134 -19.00 2.26 -12.99
C ARG A 134 -19.04 3.77 -12.75
N LEU A 135 -18.72 4.20 -11.53
CA LEU A 135 -18.73 5.60 -11.16
C LEU A 135 -17.53 6.32 -11.79
N PRO A 136 -17.69 7.56 -12.22
CA PRO A 136 -16.57 8.37 -12.69
C PRO A 136 -15.56 8.56 -11.54
N ILE A 137 -14.31 8.18 -11.78
CA ILE A 137 -13.21 8.38 -10.85
C ILE A 137 -12.41 9.56 -11.35
N LEU A 138 -12.18 10.53 -10.48
CA LEU A 138 -11.46 11.76 -10.82
C LEU A 138 -10.19 11.87 -9.98
N PRO A 139 -9.04 12.23 -10.56
CA PRO A 139 -7.90 12.68 -9.78
C PRO A 139 -8.32 13.83 -8.87
N TYR A 140 -7.91 13.79 -7.63
CA TYR A 140 -8.23 14.82 -6.66
C TYR A 140 -6.96 15.30 -5.96
N PRO A 141 -6.84 16.59 -5.59
CA PRO A 141 -5.74 17.05 -4.76
C PRO A 141 -5.68 16.24 -3.46
N TYR A 142 -4.47 15.92 -3.01
CA TYR A 142 -4.32 15.17 -1.77
C TYR A 142 -5.01 15.89 -0.62
N LEU A 143 -5.91 15.17 0.04
CA LEU A 143 -6.72 15.69 1.13
C LEU A 143 -6.48 14.81 2.36
N ARG A 144 -6.01 15.40 3.46
CA ARG A 144 -5.75 14.71 4.71
C ARG A 144 -6.84 14.99 5.74
N ASP A 145 -7.35 16.21 5.74
CA ASP A 145 -8.29 16.69 6.73
C ASP A 145 -9.68 16.87 6.13
N GLY A 146 -10.68 16.62 6.93
CA GLY A 146 -12.09 16.76 6.56
C GLY A 146 -12.97 15.78 7.30
N GLN A 147 -14.25 15.77 6.96
CA GLN A 147 -15.20 14.84 7.58
C GLN A 147 -14.93 13.42 7.09
N ARG A 148 -14.40 12.57 7.96
CA ARG A 148 -14.24 11.13 7.67
C ARG A 148 -15.61 10.47 7.69
N VAL A 149 -15.84 9.66 6.68
CA VAL A 149 -17.10 8.92 6.51
C VAL A 149 -16.82 7.51 6.00
N ARG A 150 -17.76 6.62 6.31
CA ARG A 150 -17.82 5.27 5.77
C ARG A 150 -19.08 5.09 4.94
N ILE A 151 -18.98 4.39 3.83
CA ILE A 151 -20.13 4.04 2.99
C ILE A 151 -20.89 2.87 3.65
N THR A 152 -22.19 3.05 3.85
CA THR A 152 -23.05 2.05 4.51
C THR A 152 -23.76 1.11 3.56
N ARG A 153 -23.91 1.47 2.29
CA ARG A 153 -24.65 0.68 1.29
C ARG A 153 -24.07 0.85 -0.12
N GLY A 154 -24.34 -0.14 -0.95
CA GLY A 154 -24.01 -0.11 -2.38
C GLY A 154 -22.63 -0.71 -2.68
N PRO A 155 -22.13 -0.51 -3.91
CA PRO A 155 -20.91 -1.17 -4.39
C PRO A 155 -19.64 -0.72 -3.68
N LEU A 156 -19.68 0.39 -2.95
CA LEU A 156 -18.57 0.92 -2.17
C LEU A 156 -18.74 0.70 -0.66
N VAL A 157 -19.62 -0.20 -0.23
CA VAL A 157 -19.84 -0.49 1.19
C VAL A 157 -18.52 -0.76 1.93
N ASP A 158 -18.39 -0.22 3.14
CA ASP A 158 -17.20 -0.26 4.01
C ASP A 158 -15.97 0.51 3.48
N VAL A 159 -16.09 1.23 2.38
CA VAL A 159 -15.01 2.13 1.95
C VAL A 159 -15.06 3.39 2.81
N GLU A 160 -13.92 3.74 3.37
CA GLU A 160 -13.71 4.97 4.13
C GLU A 160 -13.05 6.04 3.27
N GLY A 161 -13.34 7.28 3.57
CA GLY A 161 -12.75 8.43 2.90
C GLY A 161 -13.19 9.75 3.51
N ILE A 162 -12.84 10.84 2.86
CA ILE A 162 -13.20 12.18 3.29
C ILE A 162 -14.35 12.67 2.40
N LEU A 163 -15.43 13.10 3.05
CA LEU A 163 -16.59 13.65 2.36
C LEU A 163 -16.37 15.14 2.02
N VAL A 164 -16.39 15.44 0.72
CA VAL A 164 -16.46 16.80 0.22
C VAL A 164 -17.86 17.03 -0.33
N ARG A 165 -18.66 17.85 0.35
CA ARG A 165 -20.04 18.14 -0.04
C ARG A 165 -20.05 19.22 -1.11
N GLY A 166 -20.64 18.90 -2.28
CA GLY A 166 -20.90 19.87 -3.34
C GLY A 166 -22.33 20.41 -3.33
N ASN A 167 -23.31 19.53 -3.00
CA ASN A 167 -24.74 19.81 -2.92
C ASN A 167 -25.37 18.98 -1.79
N PRO A 168 -26.59 19.29 -1.31
CA PRO A 168 -27.23 18.58 -0.19
C PRO A 168 -27.29 17.06 -0.32
N ASN A 169 -27.52 16.56 -1.54
CA ASN A 169 -27.71 15.13 -1.79
C ASN A 169 -26.56 14.48 -2.55
N LYS A 170 -25.59 15.26 -3.08
CA LYS A 170 -24.47 14.73 -3.85
C LYS A 170 -23.15 15.27 -3.29
N GLY A 171 -22.21 14.37 -3.08
CA GLY A 171 -20.87 14.70 -2.62
C GLY A 171 -19.81 13.92 -3.38
N LEU A 172 -18.58 14.26 -3.09
CA LEU A 172 -17.42 13.49 -3.52
C LEU A 172 -16.88 12.74 -2.30
N LEU A 173 -16.76 11.44 -2.40
CA LEU A 173 -15.95 10.66 -1.48
C LEU A 173 -14.52 10.74 -1.98
N VAL A 174 -13.65 11.32 -1.18
CA VAL A 174 -12.22 11.42 -1.48
C VAL A 174 -11.50 10.31 -0.74
N ILE A 175 -10.89 9.42 -1.49
CA ILE A 175 -10.06 8.34 -0.97
C ILE A 175 -8.61 8.78 -1.11
N SER A 176 -7.94 8.93 0.03
CA SER A 176 -6.55 9.34 0.09
C SER A 176 -5.67 8.14 0.43
N VAL A 177 -4.57 8.03 -0.28
CA VAL A 177 -3.48 7.09 0.04
C VAL A 177 -2.36 7.92 0.65
N ASP A 178 -2.24 7.87 1.96
CA ASP A 178 -1.33 8.73 2.72
C ASP A 178 0.12 8.51 2.33
N LEU A 179 0.50 7.26 2.13
CA LEU A 179 1.84 6.87 1.71
C LEU A 179 2.24 7.49 0.37
N LEU A 180 1.30 7.62 -0.55
CA LEU A 180 1.54 8.21 -1.88
C LEU A 180 1.34 9.72 -1.91
N ARG A 181 0.71 10.29 -0.89
CA ARG A 181 0.17 11.66 -0.89
C ARG A 181 -0.66 11.94 -2.14
N ARG A 182 -1.53 11.01 -2.47
CA ARG A 182 -2.43 11.06 -3.63
C ARG A 182 -3.85 10.76 -3.20
N SER A 183 -4.79 11.34 -3.90
CA SER A 183 -6.22 11.11 -3.69
C SER A 183 -6.96 10.95 -4.99
N VAL A 184 -8.05 10.23 -4.91
CA VAL A 184 -9.06 10.13 -5.97
C VAL A 184 -10.42 10.45 -5.38
N ALA A 185 -11.30 11.00 -6.19
CA ALA A 185 -12.66 11.31 -5.78
C ALA A 185 -13.66 10.52 -6.60
N VAL A 186 -14.68 10.04 -5.93
CA VAL A 186 -15.83 9.35 -6.53
C VAL A 186 -17.10 10.08 -6.13
N GLN A 187 -18.00 10.30 -7.09
CA GLN A 187 -19.29 10.91 -6.80
C GLN A 187 -20.19 9.91 -6.07
N ILE A 188 -20.72 10.33 -4.94
CA ILE A 188 -21.60 9.50 -4.10
C ILE A 188 -22.88 10.27 -3.73
N ASP A 189 -23.88 9.51 -3.30
CA ASP A 189 -25.05 10.05 -2.62
C ASP A 189 -24.72 10.19 -1.13
N CYS A 190 -24.89 11.41 -0.58
CA CYS A 190 -24.59 11.70 0.81
C CYS A 190 -25.53 10.99 1.81
N THR A 191 -26.61 10.37 1.34
CA THR A 191 -27.51 9.55 2.18
C THR A 191 -26.94 8.15 2.47
N LEU A 192 -25.88 7.76 1.79
CA LEU A 192 -25.23 6.44 1.90
C LEU A 192 -24.00 6.45 2.80
N VAL A 193 -23.74 7.52 3.53
CA VAL A 193 -22.55 7.67 4.37
C VAL A 193 -22.92 7.89 5.83
N GLU A 194 -22.06 7.41 6.70
CA GLU A 194 -22.06 7.71 8.15
C GLU A 194 -20.68 8.25 8.57
N ALA A 195 -20.60 8.91 9.72
CA ALA A 195 -19.30 9.29 10.28
C ALA A 195 -18.49 8.05 10.63
N ALA A 196 -17.21 8.03 10.24
CA ALA A 196 -16.28 6.95 10.50
C ALA A 196 -15.55 7.17 11.84
#